data_726938761e2be6bc4ef847b8e29bf2b4
#
_entry.id   726938761e2be6bc4ef847b8e29bf2b4
#
_cell.length_a   1.000
_cell.length_b   1.000
_cell.length_c   1.000
_cell.angle_alpha   90.00
_cell.angle_beta   90.00
_cell.angle_gamma   90.00
#
_symmetry.space_group_name_H-M   'P 1'
#
loop_
_entity.id
_entity.type
_entity.pdbx_description
1 polymer ?
#
loop_
_entity_poly.entity_id
_entity_poly.type
_entity_poly.pdbx_seq_one_letter_code
_entity_poly.pdbx_strand_id
1 'polypeptide(L)'
;DDIKLIPGKHNTIVASTPQGILRLNTQGSNSMYTGINVIVKNENENQTINVHKMNSEKEYLVGKYDLEMLTLPRLYFESVEIKQSKITEITIPLFGSVQISKGNGPASLFLKDKGQNIWIYDFDNFRYIENLNLQPGKYMISYRNSRSNSMAHTIIKEFKISSGQNLNLNL
;
A
#
# COMPACT_ATOMS: atom_id res chain seq x y z
N ASP A 1 -23.68 18.73 21.12
CA ASP A 1 -24.25 19.88 21.85
C ASP A 1 -25.44 20.38 21.05
N ASP A 2 -26.60 20.49 21.69
CA ASP A 2 -27.82 21.02 21.06
C ASP A 2 -27.71 22.52 20.81
N ILE A 3 -27.84 22.93 19.55
CA ILE A 3 -27.81 24.34 19.15
C ILE A 3 -29.19 24.92 19.41
N LYS A 4 -29.31 25.87 20.38
CA LYS A 4 -30.54 26.60 20.63
C LYS A 4 -30.61 27.84 19.77
N LEU A 5 -31.54 27.84 18.80
CA LEU A 5 -31.83 29.00 17.97
C LEU A 5 -32.80 29.94 18.72
N ILE A 6 -32.52 31.23 18.70
CA ILE A 6 -33.39 32.26 19.27
C ILE A 6 -34.25 32.84 18.15
N PRO A 7 -35.58 32.65 18.18
CA PRO A 7 -36.46 33.15 17.11
C PRO A 7 -36.36 34.68 16.99
N GLY A 8 -36.34 35.21 15.76
CA GLY A 8 -36.28 36.64 15.50
C GLY A 8 -34.95 37.35 15.73
N LYS A 9 -33.86 36.57 16.08
CA LYS A 9 -32.51 37.12 16.22
C LYS A 9 -31.57 36.50 15.22
N HIS A 10 -30.51 37.25 14.85
CA HIS A 10 -29.40 36.68 14.08
C HIS A 10 -28.61 35.73 14.99
N ASN A 11 -28.58 34.44 14.61
CA ASN A 11 -27.86 33.42 15.34
C ASN A 11 -26.56 33.11 14.59
N THR A 12 -25.40 33.35 15.25
CA THR A 12 -24.09 33.03 14.71
C THR A 12 -23.59 31.72 15.34
N ILE A 13 -23.32 30.72 14.53
CA ILE A 13 -22.75 29.44 14.95
C ILE A 13 -21.29 29.44 14.53
N VAL A 14 -20.38 29.33 15.50
CA VAL A 14 -18.95 29.17 15.26
C VAL A 14 -18.62 27.69 15.45
N ALA A 15 -18.34 27.01 14.35
CA ALA A 15 -17.85 25.62 14.40
C ALA A 15 -16.32 25.64 14.36
N SER A 16 -15.68 25.12 15.40
CA SER A 16 -14.24 24.88 15.37
C SER A 16 -13.96 23.55 14.70
N THR A 17 -13.16 23.58 13.65
CA THR A 17 -12.70 22.37 12.94
C THR A 17 -11.19 22.23 13.11
N PRO A 18 -10.70 21.69 14.26
CA PRO A 18 -9.29 21.55 14.49
C PRO A 18 -8.69 20.57 13.47
N GLN A 19 -7.65 21.00 12.80
CA GLN A 19 -7.00 20.24 11.72
C GLN A 19 -5.50 20.11 11.96
N GLY A 20 -4.92 19.05 11.43
CA GLY A 20 -3.50 18.82 11.27
C GLY A 20 -3.19 18.30 9.88
N ILE A 21 -1.91 18.13 9.57
CA ILE A 21 -1.44 17.71 8.25
C ILE A 21 -0.95 16.28 8.35
N LEU A 22 -1.41 15.43 7.44
CA LEU A 22 -0.82 14.13 7.16
C LEU A 22 0.10 14.28 5.95
N ARG A 23 1.39 13.95 6.14
CA ARG A 23 2.42 13.90 5.10
C ARG A 23 2.82 12.46 4.86
N LEU A 24 2.74 12.01 3.61
CA LEU A 24 3.11 10.66 3.21
C LEU A 24 4.32 10.73 2.28
N ASN A 25 5.43 10.08 2.67
CA ASN A 25 6.68 10.12 1.92
C ASN A 25 7.22 8.72 1.62
N THR A 26 8.00 8.62 0.55
CA THR A 26 8.91 7.49 0.32
C THR A 26 10.33 7.90 0.63
N GLN A 27 11.15 6.97 1.12
CA GLN A 27 12.60 7.22 1.28
C GLN A 27 13.23 7.50 -0.08
N GLY A 28 14.00 8.59 -0.17
CA GLY A 28 14.65 9.01 -1.39
C GLY A 28 13.75 9.81 -2.35
N SER A 29 14.39 10.57 -3.23
CA SER A 29 13.70 11.39 -4.23
C SER A 29 13.32 10.52 -5.42
N ASN A 30 12.02 10.21 -5.63
CA ASN A 30 11.65 9.39 -6.77
C ASN A 30 10.30 9.68 -7.39
N SER A 31 10.38 10.01 -8.67
CA SER A 31 9.27 10.05 -9.60
C SER A 31 8.59 8.69 -9.86
N MET A 32 9.20 7.57 -9.50
CA MET A 32 8.65 6.22 -9.70
C MET A 32 7.43 5.90 -8.81
N TYR A 33 7.16 6.75 -7.81
CA TYR A 33 6.09 6.52 -6.83
C TYR A 33 4.87 7.45 -7.03
N THR A 34 4.81 8.15 -8.15
CA THR A 34 3.65 8.96 -8.51
C THR A 34 2.50 8.09 -8.97
N GLY A 35 1.75 7.53 -8.09
CA GLY A 35 0.60 6.68 -8.46
C GLY A 35 0.12 5.78 -7.33
N ILE A 36 0.88 5.70 -6.23
CA ILE A 36 0.43 4.94 -5.09
C ILE A 36 -0.63 5.73 -4.35
N ASN A 37 -1.79 5.14 -4.22
CA ASN A 37 -2.86 5.64 -3.42
C ASN A 37 -2.83 5.03 -2.02
N VAL A 38 -3.26 5.82 -1.05
CA VAL A 38 -3.42 5.42 0.34
C VAL A 38 -4.87 5.63 0.72
N ILE A 39 -5.55 4.57 1.08
CA ILE A 39 -6.92 4.61 1.59
C ILE A 39 -6.84 5.07 3.03
N VAL A 40 -7.59 6.12 3.36
CA VAL A 40 -7.69 6.68 4.71
C VAL A 40 -9.08 6.38 5.25
N LYS A 41 -9.12 5.82 6.45
CA LYS A 41 -10.34 5.47 7.20
C LYS A 41 -10.26 6.06 8.59
N ASN A 42 -11.40 6.29 9.25
CA ASN A 42 -11.37 6.54 10.70
C ASN A 42 -10.91 5.27 11.43
N GLU A 43 -10.34 5.44 12.61
CA GLU A 43 -9.89 4.32 13.44
C GLU A 43 -11.02 3.31 13.66
N ASN A 44 -10.75 2.03 13.38
CA ASN A 44 -11.69 0.90 13.51
C ASN A 44 -12.94 0.98 12.62
N GLU A 45 -12.96 1.82 11.60
CA GLU A 45 -14.06 1.90 10.63
C GLU A 45 -13.64 1.31 9.27
N ASN A 46 -14.60 0.70 8.57
CA ASN A 46 -14.35 0.17 7.21
C ASN A 46 -14.59 1.21 6.11
N GLN A 47 -15.27 2.31 6.44
CA GLN A 47 -15.63 3.33 5.46
C GLN A 47 -14.41 4.15 5.07
N THR A 48 -14.14 4.22 3.77
CA THR A 48 -13.10 5.11 3.21
C THR A 48 -13.58 6.56 3.28
N ILE A 49 -12.84 7.39 3.99
CA ILE A 49 -13.11 8.84 4.07
C ILE A 49 -12.33 9.63 3.04
N ASN A 50 -11.18 9.11 2.60
CA ASN A 50 -10.34 9.77 1.61
C ASN A 50 -9.41 8.78 0.91
N VAL A 51 -8.96 9.18 -0.29
CA VAL A 51 -7.84 8.55 -1.00
C VAL A 51 -6.72 9.59 -1.12
N HIS A 52 -5.64 9.39 -0.35
CA HIS A 52 -4.48 10.26 -0.28
C HIS A 52 -3.38 9.73 -1.21
N LYS A 53 -2.71 10.59 -1.93
CA LYS A 53 -1.59 10.20 -2.80
C LYS A 53 -0.28 10.14 -2.01
N MET A 54 0.54 9.16 -2.32
CA MET A 54 1.93 9.12 -1.82
C MET A 54 2.72 10.36 -2.27
N ASN A 55 3.71 10.76 -1.49
CA ASN A 55 4.54 11.94 -1.71
C ASN A 55 3.73 13.24 -1.79
N SER A 56 2.71 13.36 -0.94
CA SER A 56 1.89 14.57 -0.82
C SER A 56 1.47 14.83 0.62
N GLU A 57 0.91 16.02 0.84
CA GLU A 57 0.38 16.47 2.11
C GLU A 57 -1.11 16.75 1.98
N LYS A 58 -1.87 16.52 3.04
CA LYS A 58 -3.28 16.86 3.10
C LYS A 58 -3.72 17.13 4.54
N GLU A 59 -4.63 18.10 4.69
CA GLU A 59 -5.27 18.42 5.95
C GLU A 59 -6.38 17.43 6.30
N TYR A 60 -6.42 17.03 7.57
CA TYR A 60 -7.43 16.18 8.16
C TYR A 60 -7.89 16.77 9.49
N LEU A 61 -9.09 16.46 9.90
CA LEU A 61 -9.56 16.75 11.24
C LEU A 61 -8.67 16.04 12.27
N VAL A 62 -8.55 16.63 13.47
CA VAL A 62 -7.88 15.98 14.59
C VAL A 62 -8.59 14.67 14.91
N GLY A 63 -7.83 13.60 15.04
CA GLY A 63 -8.37 12.27 15.27
C GLY A 63 -7.36 11.17 15.00
N LYS A 64 -7.83 9.92 15.05
CA LYS A 64 -7.04 8.75 14.72
C LYS A 64 -7.58 8.09 13.44
N TYR A 65 -6.66 7.66 12.62
CA TYR A 65 -6.94 7.14 11.28
C TYR A 65 -6.21 5.84 11.02
N ASP A 66 -6.84 4.96 10.27
CA ASP A 66 -6.22 3.77 9.73
C ASP A 66 -5.89 4.00 8.25
N LEU A 67 -4.65 3.69 7.88
CA LEU A 67 -4.14 3.90 6.53
C LEU A 67 -3.82 2.56 5.88
N GLU A 68 -4.31 2.36 4.66
CA GLU A 68 -3.99 1.22 3.81
C GLU A 68 -3.29 1.71 2.55
N MET A 69 -1.98 1.45 2.45
CA MET A 69 -1.19 1.82 1.29
C MET A 69 -1.28 0.73 0.23
N LEU A 70 -1.72 1.10 -0.98
CA LEU A 70 -1.92 0.19 -2.10
C LEU A 70 -0.59 -0.17 -2.77
N THR A 71 0.32 -0.69 -1.98
CA THR A 71 1.63 -1.22 -2.39
C THR A 71 1.55 -2.74 -2.62
N LEU A 72 2.64 -3.35 -3.04
CA LEU A 72 2.74 -4.81 -3.14
C LEU A 72 3.94 -5.32 -2.30
N PRO A 73 3.70 -6.06 -1.21
CA PRO A 73 2.41 -6.23 -0.52
C PRO A 73 1.86 -4.91 0.04
N ARG A 74 0.57 -4.88 0.39
CA ARG A 74 -0.05 -3.72 1.03
C ARG A 74 0.57 -3.46 2.39
N LEU A 75 0.67 -2.19 2.74
CA LEU A 75 1.10 -1.76 4.06
C LEU A 75 -0.07 -1.13 4.82
N TYR A 76 -0.16 -1.46 6.09
CA TYR A 76 -1.19 -0.97 6.99
C TYR A 76 -0.55 -0.21 8.14
N PHE A 77 -1.11 0.95 8.47
CA PHE A 77 -0.75 1.75 9.64
C PHE A 77 -2.03 2.02 10.42
N GLU A 78 -2.11 1.48 11.60
CA GLU A 78 -3.28 1.60 12.48
C GLU A 78 -3.07 2.73 13.49
N SER A 79 -4.17 3.36 13.90
CA SER A 79 -4.20 4.40 14.95
C SER A 79 -3.24 5.57 14.70
N VAL A 80 -3.12 6.02 13.45
CA VAL A 80 -2.31 7.18 13.09
C VAL A 80 -2.95 8.44 13.63
N GLU A 81 -2.33 9.06 14.65
CA GLU A 81 -2.87 10.23 15.32
C GLU A 81 -2.53 11.53 14.57
N ILE A 82 -3.56 12.31 14.22
CA ILE A 82 -3.43 13.67 13.69
C ILE A 82 -3.77 14.67 14.77
N LYS A 83 -2.82 15.56 15.10
CA LYS A 83 -2.92 16.58 16.13
C LYS A 83 -3.09 17.95 15.53
N GLN A 84 -3.81 18.82 16.25
CA GLN A 84 -4.06 20.20 15.83
C GLN A 84 -2.76 20.95 15.51
N SER A 85 -2.72 21.60 14.35
CA SER A 85 -1.60 22.43 13.89
C SER A 85 -0.25 21.70 13.88
N LYS A 86 -0.26 20.36 13.78
CA LYS A 86 0.94 19.52 13.67
C LYS A 86 0.97 18.78 12.34
N ILE A 87 2.18 18.40 11.95
CA ILE A 87 2.42 17.50 10.82
C ILE A 87 2.66 16.10 11.38
N THR A 88 1.84 15.15 10.96
CA THR A 88 2.08 13.72 11.16
C THR A 88 2.70 13.17 9.88
N GLU A 89 3.92 12.65 9.96
CA GLU A 89 4.67 12.17 8.82
C GLU A 89 4.82 10.65 8.86
N ILE A 90 4.54 10.00 7.73
CA ILE A 90 4.78 8.58 7.52
C ILE A 90 5.68 8.43 6.31
N THR A 91 6.82 7.74 6.51
CA THR A 91 7.79 7.46 5.46
C THR A 91 7.93 5.97 5.28
N ILE A 92 7.77 5.48 4.04
CA ILE A 92 7.94 4.07 3.69
C ILE A 92 9.25 3.85 2.93
N PRO A 93 9.83 2.63 2.97
CA PRO A 93 11.02 2.30 2.20
C PRO A 93 10.80 2.44 0.69
N LEU A 94 11.87 2.67 -0.04
CA LEU A 94 11.87 2.52 -1.49
C LEU A 94 11.53 1.07 -1.86
N PHE A 95 10.68 0.90 -2.88
CA PHE A 95 10.47 -0.41 -3.49
C PHE A 95 11.74 -0.88 -4.21
N GLY A 96 11.87 -2.17 -4.34
CA GLY A 96 12.69 -2.74 -5.39
C GLY A 96 11.83 -3.12 -6.58
N SER A 97 12.39 -3.13 -7.78
CA SER A 97 11.73 -3.63 -8.96
C SER A 97 12.20 -5.05 -9.29
N VAL A 98 11.28 -5.89 -9.73
CA VAL A 98 11.60 -7.22 -10.22
C VAL A 98 10.96 -7.44 -11.57
N GLN A 99 11.78 -7.81 -12.56
CA GLN A 99 11.31 -8.30 -13.83
C GLN A 99 11.30 -9.84 -13.82
N ILE A 100 10.14 -10.43 -14.08
CA ILE A 100 9.95 -11.86 -14.06
C ILE A 100 9.66 -12.32 -15.47
N SER A 101 10.52 -13.20 -16.00
CA SER A 101 10.36 -13.86 -17.29
C SER A 101 9.92 -15.30 -17.07
N LYS A 102 8.77 -15.68 -17.63
CA LYS A 102 8.19 -17.02 -17.53
C LYS A 102 7.56 -17.47 -18.84
N GLY A 103 7.35 -18.75 -18.97
CA GLY A 103 6.50 -19.30 -20.05
C GLY A 103 5.00 -19.11 -19.75
N ASN A 104 4.15 -19.63 -20.65
CA ASN A 104 2.72 -19.70 -20.40
C ASN A 104 2.42 -20.61 -19.21
N GLY A 105 1.48 -20.21 -18.40
CA GLY A 105 0.99 -20.99 -17.27
C GLY A 105 0.85 -20.19 -15.99
N PRO A 106 0.15 -20.77 -15.01
CA PRO A 106 -0.13 -20.12 -13.74
C PRO A 106 1.16 -19.89 -12.93
N ALA A 107 1.26 -18.72 -12.35
CA ALA A 107 2.29 -18.38 -11.39
C ALA A 107 1.68 -17.50 -10.28
N SER A 108 2.14 -17.71 -9.06
CA SER A 108 1.71 -16.94 -7.89
C SER A 108 2.92 -16.46 -7.10
N LEU A 109 2.84 -15.25 -6.58
CA LEU A 109 3.86 -14.64 -5.74
C LEU A 109 3.39 -14.64 -4.28
N PHE A 110 4.29 -15.04 -3.41
CA PHE A 110 4.07 -15.10 -1.97
C PHE A 110 5.12 -14.26 -1.24
N LEU A 111 4.69 -13.55 -0.21
CA LEU A 111 5.56 -12.97 0.79
C LEU A 111 5.94 -14.06 1.81
N LYS A 112 7.23 -14.18 2.14
CA LYS A 112 7.70 -15.06 3.22
C LYS A 112 7.79 -14.24 4.50
N ASP A 113 6.84 -14.42 5.40
CA ASP A 113 6.81 -13.75 6.70
C ASP A 113 6.66 -14.76 7.83
N LYS A 114 7.56 -14.69 8.82
CA LYS A 114 7.54 -15.51 10.06
C LYS A 114 7.31 -17.01 9.82
N GLY A 115 7.92 -17.55 8.75
CA GLY A 115 7.79 -18.95 8.38
C GLY A 115 6.53 -19.31 7.62
N GLN A 116 5.69 -18.33 7.29
CA GLN A 116 4.50 -18.50 6.46
C GLN A 116 4.73 -17.94 5.06
N ASN A 117 4.05 -18.53 4.08
CA ASN A 117 3.97 -18.04 2.71
C ASN A 117 2.59 -17.37 2.53
N ILE A 118 2.58 -16.05 2.50
CA ILE A 118 1.35 -15.25 2.35
C ILE A 118 1.20 -14.92 0.87
N TRP A 119 0.13 -15.38 0.24
CA TRP A 119 -0.18 -15.03 -1.14
C TRP A 119 -0.39 -13.51 -1.27
N ILE A 120 0.19 -12.92 -2.33
CA ILE A 120 0.09 -11.47 -2.57
C ILE A 120 -0.27 -11.11 -4.01
N TYR A 121 0.02 -11.99 -5.00
CA TYR A 121 -0.21 -11.66 -6.40
C TYR A 121 -0.26 -12.92 -7.28
N ASP A 122 -1.15 -12.93 -8.28
CA ASP A 122 -1.16 -13.90 -9.35
C ASP A 122 -0.75 -13.25 -10.67
N PHE A 123 0.15 -13.90 -11.37
CA PHE A 123 0.64 -13.45 -12.67
C PHE A 123 -0.35 -13.79 -13.79
N ASP A 124 -0.38 -12.97 -14.82
CA ASP A 124 -1.12 -13.28 -16.02
C ASP A 124 -0.53 -14.54 -16.69
N ASN A 125 -1.39 -15.54 -16.97
CA ASN A 125 -0.97 -16.83 -17.51
C ASN A 125 -0.30 -16.73 -18.87
N PHE A 126 -0.61 -15.69 -19.65
CA PHE A 126 -0.18 -15.52 -21.05
C PHE A 126 0.92 -14.46 -21.22
N ARG A 127 1.26 -13.74 -20.16
CA ARG A 127 2.38 -12.78 -20.19
C ARG A 127 3.70 -13.47 -19.92
N TYR A 128 4.64 -13.27 -20.86
CA TYR A 128 6.00 -13.81 -20.73
C TYR A 128 6.90 -12.98 -19.84
N ILE A 129 6.64 -11.69 -19.71
CA ILE A 129 7.42 -10.76 -18.89
C ILE A 129 6.46 -9.89 -18.09
N GLU A 130 6.65 -9.87 -16.79
CA GLU A 130 5.96 -8.93 -15.88
C GLU A 130 6.95 -8.18 -14.99
N ASN A 131 6.67 -6.90 -14.80
CA ASN A 131 7.46 -6.02 -13.93
C ASN A 131 6.62 -5.66 -12.71
N LEU A 132 7.16 -5.91 -11.54
CA LEU A 132 6.52 -5.60 -10.26
C LEU A 132 7.42 -4.70 -9.42
N ASN A 133 6.79 -3.76 -8.72
CA ASN A 133 7.44 -3.00 -7.66
C ASN A 133 7.03 -3.62 -6.32
N LEU A 134 8.02 -4.15 -5.59
CA LEU A 134 7.81 -4.88 -4.35
C LEU A 134 8.41 -4.13 -3.16
N GLN A 135 7.72 -4.16 -2.04
CA GLN A 135 8.32 -3.76 -0.76
C GLN A 135 9.58 -4.60 -0.48
N PRO A 136 10.59 -4.06 0.20
CA PRO A 136 11.74 -4.86 0.63
C PRO A 136 11.27 -6.06 1.45
N GLY A 137 11.75 -7.26 1.08
CA GLY A 137 11.29 -8.49 1.73
C GLY A 137 11.85 -9.76 1.11
N LYS A 138 11.43 -10.91 1.65
CA LYS A 138 11.70 -12.23 1.11
C LYS A 138 10.45 -12.76 0.43
N TYR A 139 10.63 -13.30 -0.76
CA TYR A 139 9.52 -13.73 -1.60
C TYR A 139 9.75 -15.13 -2.15
N MET A 140 8.66 -15.75 -2.55
CA MET A 140 8.64 -17.03 -3.22
C MET A 140 7.69 -16.96 -4.41
N ILE A 141 8.12 -17.46 -5.56
CA ILE A 141 7.27 -17.66 -6.74
C ILE A 141 7.05 -19.16 -6.91
N SER A 142 5.78 -19.53 -7.11
CA SER A 142 5.37 -20.83 -7.59
C SER A 142 4.91 -20.69 -9.02
N TYR A 143 5.51 -21.43 -9.96
CA TYR A 143 5.17 -21.40 -11.39
C TYR A 143 5.05 -22.80 -11.95
N ARG A 144 4.08 -23.00 -12.82
CA ARG A 144 3.91 -24.24 -13.58
C ARG A 144 3.64 -23.93 -15.07
N ASN A 145 4.46 -24.50 -15.94
CA ASN A 145 4.24 -24.35 -17.37
C ASN A 145 2.91 -25.00 -17.80
N SER A 146 2.14 -24.32 -18.64
CA SER A 146 0.82 -24.78 -19.12
C SER A 146 0.86 -26.12 -19.88
N ARG A 147 2.02 -26.47 -20.44
CA ARG A 147 2.22 -27.77 -21.15
C ARG A 147 2.49 -28.92 -20.19
N SER A 148 2.66 -28.65 -18.90
CA SER A 148 2.94 -29.67 -17.90
C SER A 148 1.65 -30.20 -17.27
N ASN A 149 1.41 -31.49 -17.42
CA ASN A 149 0.25 -32.19 -16.87
C ASN A 149 0.46 -32.68 -15.41
N SER A 150 1.66 -32.49 -14.85
CA SER A 150 2.01 -32.98 -13.51
C SER A 150 2.34 -31.86 -12.56
N MET A 151 1.84 -31.96 -11.33
CA MET A 151 2.22 -31.06 -10.22
C MET A 151 3.72 -31.17 -9.85
N ALA A 152 4.36 -32.31 -10.16
CA ALA A 152 5.80 -32.51 -9.94
C ALA A 152 6.69 -31.54 -10.73
N HIS A 153 6.16 -30.90 -11.76
CA HIS A 153 6.87 -29.90 -12.56
C HIS A 153 6.62 -28.45 -12.10
N THR A 154 6.15 -28.24 -10.88
CA THR A 154 6.03 -26.90 -10.32
C THR A 154 7.41 -26.40 -9.91
N ILE A 155 7.80 -25.27 -10.47
CA ILE A 155 9.04 -24.57 -10.11
C ILE A 155 8.72 -23.67 -8.91
N ILE A 156 9.53 -23.79 -7.87
CA ILE A 156 9.49 -22.89 -6.72
C ILE A 156 10.82 -22.14 -6.70
N LYS A 157 10.75 -20.80 -6.71
CA LYS A 157 11.93 -19.95 -6.66
C LYS A 157 11.80 -18.92 -5.56
N GLU A 158 12.78 -18.89 -4.66
CA GLU A 158 12.87 -17.91 -3.59
C GLU A 158 13.82 -16.79 -3.98
N PHE A 159 13.50 -15.57 -3.58
CA PHE A 159 14.35 -14.40 -3.79
C PHE A 159 14.13 -13.36 -2.70
N LYS A 160 15.06 -12.42 -2.62
CA LYS A 160 14.98 -11.28 -1.72
C LYS A 160 15.03 -9.99 -2.56
N ILE A 161 14.20 -9.02 -2.20
CA ILE A 161 14.24 -7.66 -2.72
C ILE A 161 14.71 -6.74 -1.60
N SER A 162 15.68 -5.89 -1.91
CA SER A 162 16.14 -4.80 -1.07
C SER A 162 15.60 -3.46 -1.59
N SER A 163 15.60 -2.45 -0.74
CA SER A 163 15.19 -1.08 -1.11
C SER A 163 15.98 -0.58 -2.31
N GLY A 164 15.28 -0.11 -3.35
CA GLY A 164 15.88 0.41 -4.58
C GLY A 164 16.57 -0.62 -5.48
N GLN A 165 16.51 -1.90 -5.16
CA GLN A 165 17.12 -2.97 -5.95
C GLN A 165 16.34 -3.25 -7.23
N ASN A 166 17.06 -3.51 -8.33
CA ASN A 166 16.50 -4.08 -9.56
C ASN A 166 16.93 -5.55 -9.69
N LEU A 167 15.99 -6.44 -9.94
CA LEU A 167 16.23 -7.88 -10.05
C LEU A 167 15.55 -8.44 -11.30
N ASN A 168 16.26 -9.31 -12.01
CA ASN A 168 15.71 -10.08 -13.13
C ASN A 168 15.64 -11.56 -12.74
N LEU A 169 14.46 -12.17 -12.88
CA LEU A 169 14.21 -13.57 -12.59
C LEU A 169 13.69 -14.29 -13.83
N ASN A 170 14.28 -15.44 -14.12
CA ASN A 170 13.80 -16.37 -15.16
C ASN A 170 13.25 -17.64 -14.48
N LEU A 171 12.05 -18.07 -14.89
CA LEU A 171 11.34 -19.25 -14.38
C LEU A 171 11.30 -20.36 -15.43
#